data_b11c1e708f13b34fbbe75eec9d21e043
#
_entry.id   b11c1e708f13b34fbbe75eec9d21e043
#
_cell.length_a   1.000
_cell.length_b   1.000
_cell.length_c   1.000
_cell.angle_alpha   90.00
_cell.angle_beta   90.00
_cell.angle_gamma   90.00
#
_symmetry.space_group_name_H-M   'P 1'
#
loop_
_entity.id
_entity.type
_entity.pdbx_description
1 polymer ?
#
loop_
_entity_poly.entity_id
_entity_poly.type
_entity_poly.pdbx_seq_one_letter_code
_entity_poly.pdbx_strand_id
1 'polypeptide(L)'
;MDTSPITARSLQKPYHIKADEFERAYKDFLSGYRTWKELSHAEDWLVFYKNIGPQLSIDETALSDGELYTIISNKAAHGGKGAIVAIIKGTKVEDVVKALMRILWYERAKVLEVTMDFSESMHSIVKQCFPYATITIDRFHVQKDCYDAMQQVRIRHRREAQRTEVEAREQHKLRNKKNAEARKRRLEKNGGKRKGKQGRKPNRKNEKYEPVR
;
A
#
# COMPACT_ATOMS: atom_id res chain seq x y z
N MET A 1 -0.74 25.50 -19.74
CA MET A 1 -1.33 24.22 -19.35
C MET A 1 -0.89 23.08 -20.25
N ASP A 2 -0.73 23.31 -21.54
CA ASP A 2 -0.38 22.23 -22.50
C ASP A 2 1.05 21.72 -22.38
N THR A 3 1.97 22.52 -21.84
CA THR A 3 3.40 22.18 -21.73
C THR A 3 3.87 21.85 -20.34
N SER A 4 3.07 22.14 -19.32
CA SER A 4 3.41 21.91 -17.92
C SER A 4 2.16 21.63 -17.09
N PRO A 5 2.18 20.69 -16.14
CA PRO A 5 1.04 20.37 -15.31
C PRO A 5 0.79 21.50 -14.30
N ILE A 6 0.05 22.49 -14.72
CA ILE A 6 -0.35 23.64 -13.90
C ILE A 6 -1.85 23.56 -13.66
N THR A 7 -2.27 23.65 -12.40
CA THR A 7 -3.70 23.68 -12.04
C THR A 7 -4.28 25.07 -12.26
N ALA A 8 -5.55 25.17 -12.67
CA ALA A 8 -6.25 26.44 -12.79
C ALA A 8 -6.21 27.26 -11.49
N ARG A 9 -6.27 26.60 -10.33
CA ARG A 9 -6.17 27.23 -9.00
C ARG A 9 -4.83 27.90 -8.76
N SER A 10 -3.72 27.36 -9.27
CA SER A 10 -2.40 28.00 -9.12
C SER A 10 -2.28 29.31 -9.91
N LEU A 11 -3.09 29.48 -10.94
CA LEU A 11 -3.13 30.70 -11.77
C LEU A 11 -4.03 31.79 -11.16
N GLN A 12 -4.89 31.48 -10.21
CA GLN A 12 -5.88 32.39 -9.65
C GLN A 12 -5.26 33.65 -9.04
N LYS A 13 -4.22 33.46 -8.21
CA LYS A 13 -3.56 34.60 -7.51
C LYS A 13 -2.71 35.44 -8.47
N PRO A 14 -1.76 34.85 -9.26
CA PRO A 14 -0.87 35.65 -10.08
C PRO A 14 -1.57 36.36 -11.25
N TYR A 15 -2.70 35.81 -11.74
CA TYR A 15 -3.40 36.35 -12.91
C TYR A 15 -4.79 36.94 -12.60
N HIS A 16 -5.18 36.96 -11.32
CA HIS A 16 -6.51 37.45 -10.85
C HIS A 16 -7.70 36.86 -11.59
N ILE A 17 -7.62 35.58 -11.94
CA ILE A 17 -8.69 34.84 -12.64
C ILE A 17 -9.49 33.99 -11.65
N LYS A 18 -10.75 33.70 -11.99
CA LYS A 18 -11.53 32.70 -11.27
C LYS A 18 -11.18 31.32 -11.78
N ALA A 19 -10.56 30.50 -10.92
CA ALA A 19 -10.02 29.20 -11.32
C ALA A 19 -11.09 28.27 -11.94
N ASP A 20 -12.26 28.16 -11.33
CA ASP A 20 -13.32 27.26 -11.79
C ASP A 20 -13.94 27.70 -13.13
N GLU A 21 -14.06 29.02 -13.35
CA GLU A 21 -14.53 29.57 -14.65
C GLU A 21 -13.49 29.35 -15.73
N PHE A 22 -12.19 29.58 -15.41
CA PHE A 22 -11.10 29.35 -16.32
C PHE A 22 -10.96 27.87 -16.71
N GLU A 23 -11.07 26.96 -15.74
CA GLU A 23 -11.00 25.53 -16.00
C GLU A 23 -12.11 25.06 -16.94
N ARG A 24 -13.35 25.53 -16.73
CA ARG A 24 -14.48 25.24 -17.62
C ARG A 24 -14.24 25.80 -19.02
N ALA A 25 -13.83 27.07 -19.13
CA ALA A 25 -13.58 27.69 -20.40
C ALA A 25 -12.42 27.01 -21.16
N TYR A 26 -11.37 26.61 -20.46
CA TYR A 26 -10.26 25.84 -21.03
C TYR A 26 -10.75 24.49 -21.55
N LYS A 27 -11.49 23.72 -20.74
CA LYS A 27 -12.05 22.41 -21.13
C LYS A 27 -12.99 22.54 -22.35
N ASP A 28 -13.88 23.54 -22.33
CA ASP A 28 -14.95 23.65 -23.32
C ASP A 28 -14.49 24.24 -24.67
N PHE A 29 -13.50 25.14 -24.64
CA PHE A 29 -13.16 25.93 -25.84
C PHE A 29 -11.69 25.83 -26.26
N LEU A 30 -10.74 25.66 -25.32
CA LEU A 30 -9.32 25.77 -25.64
C LEU A 30 -8.61 24.41 -25.73
N SER A 31 -9.03 23.42 -24.95
CA SER A 31 -8.36 22.14 -24.87
C SER A 31 -8.67 21.17 -26.01
N GLY A 32 -9.66 21.46 -26.84
CA GLY A 32 -10.17 20.52 -27.83
C GLY A 32 -10.89 19.28 -27.23
N TYR A 33 -11.14 19.27 -25.93
CA TYR A 33 -11.75 18.14 -25.23
C TYR A 33 -13.11 17.74 -25.81
N ARG A 34 -13.96 18.72 -26.14
CA ARG A 34 -15.30 18.50 -26.72
C ARG A 34 -15.29 17.86 -28.11
N THR A 35 -14.22 18.08 -28.87
CA THR A 35 -14.05 17.56 -30.22
C THR A 35 -13.13 16.34 -30.28
N TRP A 36 -12.71 15.85 -29.12
CA TRP A 36 -11.81 14.73 -29.02
C TRP A 36 -12.51 13.43 -29.45
N LYS A 37 -11.93 12.74 -30.42
CA LYS A 37 -12.53 11.54 -31.04
C LYS A 37 -12.74 10.38 -30.08
N GLU A 38 -11.86 10.26 -29.09
CA GLU A 38 -11.90 9.18 -28.09
C GLU A 38 -12.85 9.49 -26.92
N LEU A 39 -13.49 10.67 -26.89
CA LEU A 39 -14.32 11.13 -25.78
C LEU A 39 -15.43 10.15 -25.41
N SER A 40 -16.01 9.45 -26.40
CA SER A 40 -17.12 8.52 -26.20
C SER A 40 -16.80 7.32 -25.31
N HIS A 41 -15.53 6.96 -25.19
CA HIS A 41 -15.06 5.82 -24.38
C HIS A 41 -13.89 6.15 -23.45
N ALA A 42 -13.52 7.43 -23.36
CA ALA A 42 -12.39 7.87 -22.57
C ALA A 42 -12.52 7.61 -21.06
N GLU A 43 -13.77 7.49 -20.56
CA GLU A 43 -14.05 7.14 -19.17
C GLU A 43 -13.76 5.68 -18.86
N ASP A 44 -13.91 4.79 -19.86
CA ASP A 44 -13.72 3.35 -19.67
C ASP A 44 -12.32 2.91 -20.09
N TRP A 45 -11.84 3.39 -21.22
CA TRP A 45 -10.53 3.02 -21.73
C TRP A 45 -9.95 4.01 -22.72
N LEU A 46 -8.62 4.15 -22.69
CA LEU A 46 -7.80 4.87 -23.68
C LEU A 46 -6.68 3.95 -24.13
N VAL A 47 -6.44 3.88 -25.44
CA VAL A 47 -5.36 3.08 -26.03
C VAL A 47 -4.59 3.90 -27.05
N PHE A 48 -3.30 4.09 -26.80
CA PHE A 48 -2.37 4.84 -27.63
C PHE A 48 -1.41 3.88 -28.33
N TYR A 49 -1.87 3.18 -29.35
CA TYR A 49 -1.12 2.11 -30.05
C TYR A 49 0.24 2.56 -30.61
N LYS A 50 0.40 3.85 -30.94
CA LYS A 50 1.67 4.41 -31.43
C LYS A 50 2.76 4.48 -30.35
N ASN A 51 2.39 4.41 -29.09
CA ASN A 51 3.31 4.49 -27.97
C ASN A 51 3.84 3.10 -27.54
N ILE A 52 3.35 2.04 -28.17
CA ILE A 52 3.81 0.69 -27.85
C ILE A 52 5.28 0.52 -28.20
N GLY A 53 6.03 -0.11 -27.32
CA GLY A 53 7.45 -0.38 -27.48
C GLY A 53 7.81 -1.82 -27.11
N PRO A 54 9.07 -2.22 -27.24
CA PRO A 54 9.49 -3.57 -26.96
C PRO A 54 9.46 -3.91 -25.47
N GLN A 55 9.48 -2.93 -24.58
CA GLN A 55 9.49 -3.10 -23.15
C GLN A 55 8.35 -2.30 -22.52
N LEU A 56 7.39 -3.01 -21.92
CA LEU A 56 6.25 -2.41 -21.29
C LEU A 56 6.27 -2.64 -19.77
N SER A 57 5.48 -1.87 -19.08
CA SER A 57 5.12 -2.11 -17.68
C SER A 57 3.61 -2.04 -17.55
N ILE A 58 3.03 -2.95 -16.78
CA ILE A 58 1.61 -2.96 -16.41
C ILE A 58 1.49 -2.82 -14.91
N ASP A 59 0.62 -1.94 -14.45
CA ASP A 59 0.42 -1.64 -13.04
C ASP A 59 -1.04 -1.23 -12.77
N GLU A 60 -1.50 -1.41 -11.54
CA GLU A 60 -2.81 -0.97 -11.07
C GLU A 60 -2.66 0.29 -10.22
N THR A 61 -3.49 1.28 -10.50
CA THR A 61 -3.44 2.55 -9.78
C THR A 61 -4.85 3.02 -9.43
N ALA A 62 -5.01 3.56 -8.22
CA ALA A 62 -6.19 4.31 -7.85
C ALA A 62 -6.00 5.78 -8.27
N LEU A 63 -6.85 6.28 -9.16
CA LEU A 63 -6.84 7.68 -9.56
C LEU A 63 -7.76 8.50 -8.66
N SER A 64 -8.91 8.95 -9.15
CA SER A 64 -9.85 9.74 -8.37
C SER A 64 -10.94 8.88 -7.75
N ASP A 65 -11.49 9.30 -6.61
CA ASP A 65 -12.64 8.69 -5.94
C ASP A 65 -12.52 7.19 -5.59
N GLY A 66 -11.27 6.67 -5.54
CA GLY A 66 -10.99 5.26 -5.24
C GLY A 66 -11.25 4.31 -6.41
N GLU A 67 -11.51 4.79 -7.60
CA GLU A 67 -11.60 3.97 -8.80
C GLU A 67 -10.22 3.43 -9.20
N LEU A 68 -10.17 2.13 -9.47
CA LEU A 68 -8.95 1.44 -9.90
C LEU A 68 -8.85 1.47 -11.43
N TYR A 69 -7.63 1.67 -11.90
CA TYR A 69 -7.28 1.66 -13.32
C TYR A 69 -6.08 0.76 -13.55
N THR A 70 -6.11 0.01 -14.65
CA THR A 70 -4.94 -0.67 -15.16
C THR A 70 -4.22 0.24 -16.15
N ILE A 71 -2.95 0.53 -15.89
CA ILE A 71 -2.12 1.39 -16.71
C ILE A 71 -1.02 0.57 -17.36
N ILE A 72 -0.86 0.75 -18.68
CA ILE A 72 0.22 0.13 -19.42
C ILE A 72 1.12 1.25 -19.96
N SER A 73 2.40 1.17 -19.64
CA SER A 73 3.37 2.18 -20.05
C SER A 73 4.54 1.58 -20.81
N ASN A 74 5.12 2.39 -21.70
CA ASN A 74 6.34 2.09 -22.42
C ASN A 74 7.55 2.55 -21.60
N LYS A 75 8.37 1.60 -21.15
CA LYS A 75 9.55 1.86 -20.32
C LYS A 75 10.59 2.71 -21.06
N ALA A 76 10.73 2.55 -22.36
CA ALA A 76 11.70 3.30 -23.15
C ALA A 76 11.41 4.82 -23.20
N ALA A 77 10.18 5.23 -22.94
CA ALA A 77 9.82 6.66 -22.91
C ALA A 77 10.15 7.34 -21.55
N HIS A 78 10.61 6.60 -20.53
CA HIS A 78 11.05 7.13 -19.24
C HIS A 78 10.08 8.13 -18.59
N GLY A 79 8.77 7.88 -18.70
CA GLY A 79 7.72 8.77 -18.18
C GLY A 79 7.47 10.04 -18.97
N GLY A 80 8.16 10.23 -20.09
CA GLY A 80 7.98 11.37 -20.98
C GLY A 80 6.81 11.23 -21.96
N LYS A 81 6.77 12.08 -22.97
CA LYS A 81 5.76 12.03 -24.02
C LYS A 81 5.77 10.67 -24.73
N GLY A 82 4.60 10.04 -24.84
CA GLY A 82 4.47 8.72 -25.44
C GLY A 82 4.70 7.55 -24.45
N ALA A 83 4.85 7.82 -23.15
CA ALA A 83 5.02 6.77 -22.16
C ALA A 83 3.75 5.93 -21.94
N ILE A 84 2.57 6.52 -22.02
CA ILE A 84 1.32 5.80 -21.77
C ILE A 84 0.88 5.08 -23.04
N VAL A 85 0.70 3.77 -22.94
CA VAL A 85 0.20 2.89 -24.01
C VAL A 85 -1.30 2.66 -23.84
N ALA A 86 -1.75 2.41 -22.61
CA ALA A 86 -3.17 2.25 -22.32
C ALA A 86 -3.50 2.67 -20.89
N ILE A 87 -4.71 3.18 -20.70
CA ILE A 87 -5.36 3.41 -19.41
C ILE A 87 -6.74 2.76 -19.50
N ILE A 88 -7.05 1.86 -18.62
CA ILE A 88 -8.30 1.06 -18.66
C ILE A 88 -8.92 1.09 -17.27
N LYS A 89 -10.19 1.46 -17.18
CA LYS A 89 -10.93 1.46 -15.94
C LYS A 89 -11.18 0.03 -15.46
N GLY A 90 -10.85 -0.23 -14.20
CA GLY A 90 -10.94 -1.55 -13.58
C GLY A 90 -9.69 -2.42 -13.78
N THR A 91 -9.74 -3.59 -13.15
CA THR A 91 -8.64 -4.56 -13.07
C THR A 91 -9.06 -5.95 -13.54
N LYS A 92 -10.29 -6.08 -14.07
CA LYS A 92 -10.81 -7.36 -14.59
C LYS A 92 -10.09 -7.76 -15.85
N VAL A 93 -9.64 -9.00 -15.89
CA VAL A 93 -8.89 -9.57 -17.01
C VAL A 93 -9.63 -9.39 -18.34
N GLU A 94 -10.94 -9.68 -18.36
CA GLU A 94 -11.75 -9.61 -19.58
C GLU A 94 -11.81 -8.19 -20.14
N ASP A 95 -12.00 -7.19 -19.30
CA ASP A 95 -12.14 -5.80 -19.73
C ASP A 95 -10.79 -5.26 -20.23
N VAL A 96 -9.71 -5.58 -19.53
CA VAL A 96 -8.36 -5.18 -19.94
C VAL A 96 -7.95 -5.87 -21.24
N VAL A 97 -8.16 -7.17 -21.36
CA VAL A 97 -7.87 -7.92 -22.59
C VAL A 97 -8.69 -7.37 -23.76
N LYS A 98 -9.99 -7.13 -23.58
CA LYS A 98 -10.86 -6.55 -24.61
C LYS A 98 -10.35 -5.20 -25.10
N ALA A 99 -9.87 -4.34 -24.21
CA ALA A 99 -9.30 -3.05 -24.58
C ALA A 99 -7.97 -3.22 -25.35
N LEU A 100 -7.07 -4.08 -24.86
CA LEU A 100 -5.76 -4.30 -25.46
C LEU A 100 -5.83 -5.05 -26.81
N MET A 101 -6.84 -5.89 -27.04
CA MET A 101 -7.06 -6.56 -28.32
C MET A 101 -7.43 -5.59 -29.46
N ARG A 102 -7.74 -4.32 -29.15
CA ARG A 102 -7.89 -3.25 -30.15
C ARG A 102 -6.56 -2.85 -30.79
N ILE A 103 -5.45 -3.12 -30.09
CA ILE A 103 -4.10 -2.98 -30.66
C ILE A 103 -3.88 -4.11 -31.66
N LEU A 104 -3.45 -3.75 -32.85
CA LEU A 104 -3.23 -4.73 -33.92
C LEU A 104 -2.21 -5.79 -33.49
N TRP A 105 -2.43 -7.03 -33.90
CA TRP A 105 -1.63 -8.17 -33.48
C TRP A 105 -0.13 -7.98 -33.72
N TYR A 106 0.26 -7.42 -34.88
CA TYR A 106 1.67 -7.20 -35.20
C TYR A 106 2.35 -6.16 -34.30
N GLU A 107 1.62 -5.20 -33.75
CA GLU A 107 2.15 -4.25 -32.75
C GLU A 107 2.34 -4.95 -31.40
N ARG A 108 1.37 -5.76 -30.96
CA ARG A 108 1.47 -6.54 -29.72
C ARG A 108 2.58 -7.59 -29.79
N ALA A 109 2.82 -8.16 -30.97
CA ALA A 109 3.89 -9.14 -31.23
C ALA A 109 5.32 -8.55 -31.14
N LYS A 110 5.47 -7.22 -31.24
CA LYS A 110 6.76 -6.54 -31.05
C LYS A 110 7.18 -6.41 -29.59
N VAL A 111 6.28 -6.64 -28.65
CA VAL A 111 6.57 -6.56 -27.21
C VAL A 111 7.40 -7.77 -26.81
N LEU A 112 8.59 -7.52 -26.28
CA LEU A 112 9.56 -8.52 -25.89
C LEU A 112 9.57 -8.74 -24.38
N GLU A 113 9.22 -7.72 -23.61
CA GLU A 113 9.24 -7.77 -22.15
C GLU A 113 8.06 -6.99 -21.56
N VAL A 114 7.41 -7.56 -20.57
CA VAL A 114 6.41 -6.86 -19.75
C VAL A 114 6.78 -7.00 -18.28
N THR A 115 7.02 -5.88 -17.63
CA THR A 115 7.21 -5.81 -16.17
C THR A 115 5.86 -5.66 -15.52
N MET A 116 5.60 -6.44 -14.47
CA MET A 116 4.34 -6.43 -13.73
C MET A 116 4.56 -6.75 -12.24
N ASP A 117 3.54 -6.58 -11.42
CA ASP A 117 3.52 -7.07 -10.05
C ASP A 117 3.33 -8.60 -9.98
N PHE A 118 3.29 -9.16 -8.76
CA PHE A 118 3.12 -10.60 -8.54
C PHE A 118 1.63 -10.97 -8.51
N SER A 119 0.88 -10.61 -9.58
CA SER A 119 -0.57 -10.82 -9.71
C SER A 119 -0.90 -11.84 -10.81
N GLU A 120 -1.74 -12.83 -10.49
CA GLU A 120 -2.21 -13.80 -11.47
C GLU A 120 -3.10 -13.18 -12.56
N SER A 121 -3.88 -12.14 -12.21
CA SER A 121 -4.68 -11.40 -13.17
C SER A 121 -3.82 -10.73 -14.23
N MET A 122 -2.77 -10.03 -13.82
CA MET A 122 -1.82 -9.39 -14.74
C MET A 122 -1.07 -10.42 -15.57
N HIS A 123 -0.66 -11.53 -14.96
CA HIS A 123 -0.01 -12.62 -15.70
C HIS A 123 -0.93 -13.16 -16.79
N SER A 124 -2.22 -13.36 -16.51
CA SER A 124 -3.20 -13.79 -17.50
C SER A 124 -3.38 -12.77 -18.63
N ILE A 125 -3.46 -11.47 -18.29
CA ILE A 125 -3.54 -10.38 -19.27
C ILE A 125 -2.34 -10.40 -20.21
N VAL A 126 -1.13 -10.45 -19.65
CA VAL A 126 0.11 -10.42 -20.45
C VAL A 126 0.19 -11.61 -21.39
N LYS A 127 -0.10 -12.80 -20.92
CA LYS A 127 -0.09 -14.03 -21.77
C LYS A 127 -1.07 -13.97 -22.92
N GLN A 128 -2.26 -13.41 -22.69
CA GLN A 128 -3.28 -13.30 -23.73
C GLN A 128 -2.96 -12.18 -24.75
N CYS A 129 -2.41 -11.06 -24.28
CA CYS A 129 -2.25 -9.87 -25.12
C CYS A 129 -0.89 -9.81 -25.82
N PHE A 130 0.19 -10.30 -25.18
CA PHE A 130 1.57 -10.17 -25.66
C PHE A 130 2.25 -11.55 -25.79
N PRO A 131 1.99 -12.30 -26.87
CA PRO A 131 2.33 -13.71 -26.99
C PRO A 131 3.83 -14.03 -26.94
N TYR A 132 4.68 -13.06 -27.28
CA TYR A 132 6.13 -13.23 -27.30
C TYR A 132 6.86 -12.54 -26.14
N ALA A 133 6.12 -11.89 -25.25
CA ALA A 133 6.72 -11.14 -24.17
C ALA A 133 7.22 -12.04 -23.03
N THR A 134 8.43 -11.80 -22.59
CA THR A 134 8.96 -12.32 -21.33
C THR A 134 8.36 -11.51 -20.18
N ILE A 135 7.87 -12.21 -19.16
CA ILE A 135 7.33 -11.58 -17.96
C ILE A 135 8.46 -11.35 -16.97
N THR A 136 8.61 -10.12 -16.52
CA THR A 136 9.55 -9.69 -15.48
C THR A 136 8.74 -9.19 -14.28
N ILE A 137 9.04 -9.68 -13.10
CA ILE A 137 8.37 -9.21 -11.86
C ILE A 137 9.05 -7.92 -11.38
N ASP A 138 8.24 -6.94 -11.02
CA ASP A 138 8.76 -5.69 -10.48
C ASP A 138 9.42 -5.90 -9.12
N ARG A 139 10.69 -5.50 -9.05
CA ARG A 139 11.52 -5.59 -7.85
C ARG A 139 10.90 -4.85 -6.65
N PHE A 140 10.23 -3.72 -6.90
CA PHE A 140 9.61 -2.94 -5.81
C PHE A 140 8.55 -3.75 -5.08
N HIS A 141 7.67 -4.44 -5.82
CA HIS A 141 6.62 -5.27 -5.24
C HIS A 141 7.21 -6.46 -4.46
N VAL A 142 8.22 -7.13 -5.00
CA VAL A 142 8.93 -8.21 -4.29
C VAL A 142 9.56 -7.70 -2.98
N GLN A 143 10.22 -6.55 -3.01
CA GLN A 143 10.81 -5.96 -1.80
C GLN A 143 9.73 -5.59 -0.77
N LYS A 144 8.63 -4.99 -1.20
CA LYS A 144 7.50 -4.63 -0.34
C LYS A 144 6.94 -5.87 0.36
N ASP A 145 6.67 -6.95 -0.38
CA ASP A 145 6.16 -8.20 0.18
C ASP A 145 7.11 -8.81 1.21
N CYS A 146 8.42 -8.78 0.95
CA CYS A 146 9.43 -9.20 1.90
C CYS A 146 9.40 -8.35 3.18
N TYR A 147 9.31 -7.02 3.06
CA TYR A 147 9.22 -6.14 4.22
C TYR A 147 7.92 -6.36 5.01
N ASP A 148 6.81 -6.55 4.34
CA ASP A 148 5.51 -6.82 4.97
C ASP A 148 5.53 -8.16 5.72
N ALA A 149 6.12 -9.20 5.14
CA ALA A 149 6.33 -10.49 5.81
C ALA A 149 7.22 -10.35 7.06
N MET A 150 8.33 -9.60 6.97
CA MET A 150 9.18 -9.30 8.13
C MET A 150 8.43 -8.54 9.22
N GLN A 151 7.62 -7.55 8.86
CA GLN A 151 6.81 -6.81 9.82
C GLN A 151 5.76 -7.70 10.49
N GLN A 152 5.14 -8.62 9.78
CA GLN A 152 4.19 -9.59 10.37
C GLN A 152 4.88 -10.47 11.41
N VAL A 153 6.08 -10.98 11.12
CA VAL A 153 6.89 -11.75 12.07
C VAL A 153 7.22 -10.92 13.32
N ARG A 154 7.69 -9.68 13.12
CA ARG A 154 7.99 -8.75 14.22
C ARG A 154 6.78 -8.46 15.09
N ILE A 155 5.61 -8.20 14.47
CA ILE A 155 4.36 -7.96 15.20
C ILE A 155 3.96 -9.19 16.01
N ARG A 156 4.09 -10.40 15.46
CA ARG A 156 3.80 -11.65 16.15
C ARG A 156 4.66 -11.80 17.40
N HIS A 157 5.97 -11.67 17.29
CA HIS A 157 6.88 -11.77 18.44
C HIS A 157 6.61 -10.68 19.49
N ARG A 158 6.32 -9.45 19.07
CA ARG A 158 5.93 -8.39 20.00
C ARG A 158 4.66 -8.73 20.77
N ARG A 159 3.64 -9.29 20.09
CA ARG A 159 2.39 -9.71 20.74
C ARG A 159 2.62 -10.87 21.70
N GLU A 160 3.45 -11.83 21.36
CA GLU A 160 3.84 -12.93 22.24
C GLU A 160 4.54 -12.41 23.50
N ALA A 161 5.54 -11.54 23.34
CA ALA A 161 6.23 -10.93 24.47
C ALA A 161 5.28 -10.11 25.37
N GLN A 162 4.34 -9.37 24.80
CA GLN A 162 3.32 -8.66 25.57
C GLN A 162 2.40 -9.59 26.35
N ARG A 163 1.99 -10.72 25.76
CA ARG A 163 1.17 -11.72 26.47
C ARG A 163 1.91 -12.33 27.65
N THR A 164 3.16 -12.76 27.44
CA THR A 164 3.98 -13.32 28.51
C THR A 164 4.23 -12.31 29.63
N GLU A 165 4.40 -11.02 29.30
CA GLU A 165 4.55 -9.96 30.28
C GLU A 165 3.25 -9.75 31.10
N VAL A 166 2.10 -9.72 30.45
CA VAL A 166 0.80 -9.60 31.13
C VAL A 166 0.59 -10.79 32.10
N GLU A 167 0.81 -12.02 31.64
CA GLU A 167 0.70 -13.21 32.43
C GLU A 167 1.65 -13.18 33.63
N ALA A 168 2.90 -12.80 33.45
CA ALA A 168 3.88 -12.64 34.49
C ALA A 168 3.45 -11.58 35.53
N ARG A 169 2.90 -10.46 35.09
CA ARG A 169 2.33 -9.42 35.97
C ARG A 169 1.15 -9.94 36.79
N GLU A 170 0.25 -10.69 36.18
CA GLU A 170 -0.90 -11.26 36.85
C GLU A 170 -0.48 -12.31 37.89
N GLN A 171 0.43 -13.21 37.54
CA GLN A 171 1.01 -14.18 38.47
C GLN A 171 1.71 -13.50 39.66
N HIS A 172 2.46 -12.43 39.38
CA HIS A 172 3.11 -11.65 40.43
C HIS A 172 2.08 -10.97 41.37
N LYS A 173 1.01 -10.39 40.81
CA LYS A 173 -0.09 -9.81 41.61
C LYS A 173 -0.76 -10.89 42.48
N LEU A 174 -1.05 -12.06 41.89
CA LEU A 174 -1.67 -13.18 42.64
C LEU A 174 -0.77 -13.70 43.76
N ARG A 175 0.53 -13.86 43.50
CA ARG A 175 1.53 -14.25 44.50
C ARG A 175 1.59 -13.22 45.63
N ASN A 176 1.60 -11.93 45.31
CA ASN A 176 1.60 -10.89 46.33
C ASN A 176 0.32 -10.88 47.17
N LYS A 177 -0.86 -11.09 46.56
CA LYS A 177 -2.13 -11.22 47.28
C LYS A 177 -2.11 -12.39 48.23
N LYS A 178 -1.70 -13.59 47.76
CA LYS A 178 -1.56 -14.79 48.64
C LYS A 178 -0.59 -14.54 49.80
N ASN A 179 0.54 -13.91 49.56
CA ASN A 179 1.51 -13.56 50.58
C ASN A 179 0.95 -12.56 51.62
N ALA A 180 0.18 -11.56 51.15
CA ALA A 180 -0.48 -10.62 52.03
C ALA A 180 -1.54 -11.28 52.94
N GLU A 181 -2.36 -12.15 52.35
CA GLU A 181 -3.35 -12.94 53.10
C GLU A 181 -2.70 -13.89 54.13
N ALA A 182 -1.66 -14.60 53.73
CA ALA A 182 -0.90 -15.45 54.65
C ALA A 182 -0.27 -14.64 55.79
N ARG A 183 0.23 -13.43 55.51
CA ARG A 183 0.74 -12.51 56.51
C ARG A 183 -0.36 -12.03 57.46
N LYS A 184 -1.55 -11.73 56.95
CA LYS A 184 -2.71 -11.33 57.75
C LYS A 184 -3.14 -12.46 58.71
N ARG A 185 -3.30 -13.70 58.19
CA ARG A 185 -3.62 -14.90 58.99
C ARG A 185 -2.59 -15.16 60.10
N ARG A 186 -1.28 -14.93 59.84
CA ARG A 186 -0.23 -15.10 60.87
C ARG A 186 -0.32 -14.01 61.94
N LEU A 187 -0.69 -12.78 61.59
CA LEU A 187 -0.90 -11.71 62.55
C LEU A 187 -2.11 -11.96 63.43
N GLU A 188 -3.21 -12.44 62.87
CA GLU A 188 -4.43 -12.82 63.61
C GLU A 188 -4.16 -13.94 64.58
N LYS A 189 -3.43 -15.01 64.18
CA LYS A 189 -3.03 -16.11 65.08
C LYS A 189 -2.13 -15.69 66.23
N ASN A 190 -1.36 -14.60 66.06
CA ASN A 190 -0.47 -14.09 67.12
C ASN A 190 -1.10 -12.95 67.94
N GLY A 191 -2.43 -12.89 68.04
CA GLY A 191 -3.13 -11.89 68.84
C GLY A 191 -2.85 -10.44 68.44
N GLY A 192 -2.62 -10.20 67.13
CA GLY A 192 -2.39 -8.88 66.57
C GLY A 192 -1.00 -8.28 66.85
N LYS A 193 -0.19 -8.93 67.68
CA LYS A 193 1.15 -8.43 68.00
C LYS A 193 2.18 -8.87 66.96
N ARG A 194 2.87 -7.90 66.39
CA ARG A 194 4.07 -8.20 65.59
C ARG A 194 5.16 -8.71 66.54
N LYS A 195 5.60 -9.99 66.40
CA LYS A 195 6.81 -10.44 67.04
C LYS A 195 7.95 -9.53 66.63
N GLY A 196 8.48 -8.72 67.57
CA GLY A 196 9.65 -7.91 67.35
C GLY A 196 10.79 -8.76 66.81
N LYS A 197 11.41 -8.36 65.76
CA LYS A 197 12.58 -9.05 65.21
C LYS A 197 13.76 -8.78 66.11
N GLN A 198 14.14 -9.77 66.89
CA GLN A 198 15.49 -9.85 67.44
C GLN A 198 16.35 -10.44 66.31
N GLY A 199 17.23 -9.62 65.72
CA GLY A 199 18.17 -10.08 64.71
C GLY A 199 18.22 -9.19 63.45
N ARG A 200 19.27 -9.41 62.67
CA ARG A 200 19.64 -8.68 61.44
C ARG A 200 18.46 -8.60 60.45
N LYS A 201 18.13 -7.41 59.98
CA LYS A 201 17.12 -7.24 58.92
C LYS A 201 17.47 -8.13 57.72
N PRO A 202 16.56 -9.01 57.25
CA PRO A 202 16.84 -9.80 56.06
C PRO A 202 17.06 -8.86 54.89
N ASN A 203 18.17 -9.07 54.20
CA ASN A 203 18.49 -8.35 52.99
C ASN A 203 17.49 -8.82 51.90
N ARG A 204 16.27 -8.32 51.94
CA ARG A 204 15.31 -8.52 50.86
C ARG A 204 15.71 -7.60 49.74
N LYS A 205 16.42 -8.13 48.73
CA LYS A 205 16.32 -7.62 47.41
C LYS A 205 14.83 -7.61 47.09
N ASN A 206 14.23 -6.41 46.97
CA ASN A 206 12.93 -6.27 46.36
C ASN A 206 13.13 -6.82 44.96
N GLU A 207 12.66 -7.99 44.66
CA GLU A 207 12.51 -8.44 43.28
C GLU A 207 11.50 -7.52 42.65
N LYS A 208 12.02 -6.41 42.10
CA LYS A 208 11.25 -5.56 41.26
C LYS A 208 10.99 -6.37 39.99
N TYR A 209 9.72 -6.42 39.61
CA TYR A 209 9.37 -6.93 38.28
C TYR A 209 10.15 -6.10 37.24
N GLU A 210 11.04 -6.75 36.49
CA GLU A 210 11.70 -6.15 35.34
C GLU A 210 10.91 -6.54 34.11
N PRO A 211 10.37 -5.56 33.36
CA PRO A 211 9.67 -5.86 32.12
C PRO A 211 10.65 -6.44 31.10
N VAL A 212 10.18 -7.40 30.34
CA VAL A 212 10.95 -7.98 29.22
C VAL A 212 11.15 -6.86 28.17
N ARG A 213 12.41 -6.53 27.87
CA ARG A 213 12.79 -5.51 26.89
C ARG A 213 12.67 -6.01 25.46
#